data_d6e179ee642e08b4775d4345ec8e4ccf
#
_entry.id   d6e179ee642e08b4775d4345ec8e4ccf
#
_cell.length_a   1.000
_cell.length_b   1.000
_cell.length_c   1.000
_cell.angle_alpha   90.00
_cell.angle_beta   90.00
_cell.angle_gamma   90.00
#
_symmetry.space_group_name_H-M   'P 1'
#
loop_
_entity.id
_entity.type
_entity.pdbx_description
1 polymer ?
#
loop_
_entity_poly.entity_id
_entity_poly.type
_entity_poly.pdbx_seq_one_letter_code
_entity_poly.pdbx_strand_id
1 'polypeptide(L)'
;MESWKDKQEFKERVHYFADKIGVAVKALSLRPMKRKWASCSTNGNLSFNSDLLQLDKELGDYVIVHELLHFQIPNHGKLWKSLMTAYLGNYGKIEQRLKERMH
;
A
#
# COMPACT_ATOMS: atom_id res chain seq x y z
N MET A 1 5.27 -18.19 3.57
CA MET A 1 5.03 -16.91 2.91
C MET A 1 6.20 -15.98 3.10
N GLU A 2 6.47 -15.17 2.11
CA GLU A 2 7.68 -14.35 2.13
C GLU A 2 7.44 -12.97 2.69
N SER A 3 8.37 -12.53 3.53
CA SER A 3 8.42 -11.14 3.95
C SER A 3 9.38 -10.36 3.05
N TRP A 4 9.42 -9.06 3.22
CA TRP A 4 10.27 -8.19 2.41
C TRP A 4 11.73 -8.38 2.79
N LYS A 5 12.59 -8.39 1.79
CA LYS A 5 14.00 -8.56 1.95
C LYS A 5 14.64 -7.34 2.63
N ASP A 6 14.27 -6.14 2.16
CA ASP A 6 14.78 -4.88 2.70
C ASP A 6 13.89 -3.73 2.23
N LYS A 7 14.25 -2.50 2.64
CA LYS A 7 13.51 -1.30 2.24
C LYS A 7 13.51 -1.10 0.73
N GLN A 8 14.62 -1.43 0.09
CA GLN A 8 14.74 -1.22 -1.35
C GLN A 8 13.74 -2.07 -2.13
N GLU A 9 13.57 -3.33 -1.74
CA GLU A 9 12.59 -4.21 -2.38
C GLU A 9 11.19 -3.64 -2.26
N PHE A 10 10.83 -3.12 -1.08
CA PHE A 10 9.53 -2.52 -0.87
C PHE A 10 9.34 -1.29 -1.77
N LYS A 11 10.34 -0.43 -1.85
CA LYS A 11 10.27 0.77 -2.69
C LYS A 11 10.14 0.42 -4.17
N GLU A 12 10.83 -0.61 -4.62
CA GLU A 12 10.70 -1.08 -5.99
C GLU A 12 9.28 -1.57 -6.27
N ARG A 13 8.67 -2.21 -5.30
CA ARG A 13 7.29 -2.67 -5.46
C ARG A 13 6.31 -1.50 -5.55
N VAL A 14 6.55 -0.45 -4.77
CA VAL A 14 5.73 0.77 -4.84
C VAL A 14 5.80 1.36 -6.26
N HIS A 15 6.99 1.47 -6.82
CA HIS A 15 7.16 2.00 -8.17
C HIS A 15 6.53 1.10 -9.23
N TYR A 16 6.59 -0.20 -9.03
CA TYR A 16 5.95 -1.16 -9.92
C TYR A 16 4.44 -0.91 -10.01
N PHE A 17 3.78 -0.78 -8.87
CA PHE A 17 2.34 -0.51 -8.85
C PHE A 17 2.02 0.91 -9.31
N ALA A 18 2.87 1.88 -8.97
CA ALA A 18 2.66 3.26 -9.40
C ALA A 18 2.65 3.35 -10.93
N ASP A 19 3.56 2.62 -11.60
CA ASP A 19 3.59 2.58 -13.05
C ASP A 19 2.33 1.93 -13.62
N LYS A 20 1.86 0.85 -13.00
CA LYS A 20 0.65 0.17 -13.47
C LYS A 20 -0.60 1.02 -13.30
N ILE A 21 -0.69 1.72 -12.19
CA ILE A 21 -1.85 2.56 -11.87
C ILE A 21 -1.79 3.89 -12.63
N GLY A 22 -0.59 4.33 -12.97
CA GLY A 22 -0.40 5.58 -13.70
C GLY A 22 -0.34 6.80 -12.80
N VAL A 23 0.28 6.66 -11.62
CA VAL A 23 0.46 7.79 -10.69
C VAL A 23 1.93 8.09 -10.52
N ALA A 24 2.26 9.36 -10.27
CA ALA A 24 3.62 9.80 -10.03
C ALA A 24 3.87 9.93 -8.54
N VAL A 25 4.94 9.29 -8.06
CA VAL A 25 5.36 9.36 -6.66
C VAL A 25 6.55 10.29 -6.58
N LYS A 26 6.41 11.42 -5.87
CA LYS A 26 7.48 12.41 -5.74
C LYS A 26 8.47 12.06 -4.65
N ALA A 27 7.96 11.60 -3.52
CA ALA A 27 8.82 11.22 -2.40
C ALA A 27 8.24 9.99 -1.73
N LEU A 28 9.12 9.12 -1.26
CA LEU A 28 8.74 7.83 -0.70
C LEU A 28 9.63 7.55 0.50
N SER A 29 9.02 7.28 1.65
CA SER A 29 9.76 6.96 2.86
C SER A 29 9.14 5.79 3.59
N LEU A 30 9.99 5.08 4.34
CA LEU A 30 9.58 4.01 5.25
C LEU A 30 10.05 4.44 6.64
N ARG A 31 9.11 4.54 7.57
CA ARG A 31 9.43 4.99 8.93
C ARG A 31 8.45 4.35 9.91
N PRO A 32 8.79 4.24 11.19
CA PRO A 32 7.85 3.71 12.19
C PRO A 32 6.61 4.59 12.30
N MET A 33 5.46 3.95 12.39
CA MET A 33 4.18 4.62 12.61
C MET A 33 3.42 3.86 13.67
N LYS A 34 2.62 4.58 14.48
CA LYS A 34 1.96 3.95 15.62
C LYS A 34 0.58 3.40 15.29
N ARG A 35 -0.23 4.10 14.52
CA ARG A 35 -1.64 3.76 14.35
C ARG A 35 -2.08 3.67 12.90
N LYS A 36 -1.14 3.58 11.99
CA LYS A 36 -1.51 3.44 10.58
C LYS A 36 -0.41 2.74 9.82
N TRP A 37 -0.77 2.23 8.67
CA TRP A 37 0.18 1.52 7.81
C TRP A 37 0.82 2.43 6.78
N ALA A 38 0.16 3.55 6.45
CA ALA A 38 0.68 4.44 5.43
C ALA A 38 0.00 5.80 5.52
N SER A 39 0.61 6.77 4.85
CA SER A 39 0.09 8.13 4.76
C SER A 39 0.48 8.69 3.40
N CYS A 40 -0.41 9.42 2.76
CA CYS A 40 -0.11 10.08 1.51
C CYS A 40 -0.57 11.52 1.54
N SER A 41 0.12 12.37 0.78
CA SER A 41 -0.29 13.76 0.62
C SER A 41 -0.68 14.00 -0.83
N THR A 42 -1.46 15.05 -1.05
CA THR A 42 -1.89 15.41 -2.40
C THR A 42 -0.71 15.82 -3.28
N ASN A 43 0.45 16.10 -2.68
CA ASN A 43 1.66 16.51 -3.42
C ASN A 43 2.44 15.33 -3.98
N GLY A 44 1.98 14.10 -3.76
CA GLY A 44 2.69 12.93 -4.27
C GLY A 44 3.69 12.34 -3.30
N ASN A 45 3.63 12.73 -2.03
CA ASN A 45 4.50 12.18 -0.99
C ASN A 45 3.83 10.98 -0.33
N LEU A 46 4.56 9.88 -0.22
CA LEU A 46 4.09 8.65 0.41
C LEU A 46 4.99 8.27 1.57
N SER A 47 4.39 7.87 2.67
CA SER A 47 5.11 7.29 3.80
C SER A 47 4.46 5.97 4.16
N PHE A 48 5.27 4.95 4.38
CA PHE A 48 4.78 3.63 4.79
C PHE A 48 5.38 3.25 6.12
N ASN A 49 4.61 2.50 6.90
CA ASN A 49 5.06 2.00 8.18
C ASN A 49 6.14 0.93 7.96
N SER A 50 7.32 1.15 8.53
CA SER A 50 8.43 0.21 8.36
C SER A 50 8.14 -1.18 8.93
N ASP A 51 7.13 -1.31 9.79
CA ASP A 51 6.70 -2.62 10.29
C ASP A 51 6.18 -3.52 9.16
N LEU A 52 5.74 -2.94 8.03
CA LEU A 52 5.30 -3.71 6.87
C LEU A 52 6.40 -4.62 6.34
N LEU A 53 7.67 -4.25 6.56
CA LEU A 53 8.80 -5.05 6.09
C LEU A 53 8.87 -6.42 6.76
N GLN A 54 8.24 -6.57 7.92
CA GLN A 54 8.22 -7.82 8.66
C GLN A 54 6.99 -8.66 8.39
N LEU A 55 6.08 -8.18 7.56
CA LEU A 55 4.85 -8.88 7.22
C LEU A 55 4.96 -9.54 5.84
N ASP A 56 4.01 -10.41 5.54
CA ASP A 56 3.95 -11.05 4.22
C ASP A 56 3.85 -10.00 3.12
N LYS A 57 4.46 -10.29 1.98
CA LYS A 57 4.47 -9.35 0.85
C LYS A 57 3.07 -8.98 0.38
N GLU A 58 2.11 -9.91 0.45
CA GLU A 58 0.75 -9.60 0.02
C GLU A 58 0.10 -8.53 0.89
N LEU A 59 0.46 -8.45 2.18
CA LEU A 59 -0.04 -7.40 3.06
C LEU A 59 0.55 -6.04 2.64
N GLY A 60 1.82 -6.01 2.29
CA GLY A 60 2.46 -4.81 1.78
C GLY A 60 1.85 -4.37 0.46
N ASP A 61 1.62 -5.31 -0.45
CA ASP A 61 0.99 -5.01 -1.74
C ASP A 61 -0.38 -4.35 -1.54
N TYR A 62 -1.17 -4.86 -0.60
CA TYR A 62 -2.48 -4.28 -0.30
C TYR A 62 -2.35 -2.82 0.11
N VAL A 63 -1.46 -2.54 1.06
CA VAL A 63 -1.27 -1.17 1.55
C VAL A 63 -0.77 -0.25 0.44
N ILE A 64 0.17 -0.74 -0.38
CA ILE A 64 0.70 0.02 -1.50
C ILE A 64 -0.41 0.42 -2.47
N VAL A 65 -1.18 -0.55 -2.95
CA VAL A 65 -2.23 -0.27 -3.93
C VAL A 65 -3.32 0.62 -3.32
N HIS A 66 -3.66 0.36 -2.07
CA HIS A 66 -4.64 1.16 -1.34
C HIS A 66 -4.27 2.65 -1.36
N GLU A 67 -3.01 2.95 -1.02
CA GLU A 67 -2.57 4.34 -0.94
C GLU A 67 -2.38 4.97 -2.32
N LEU A 68 -1.85 4.22 -3.27
CA LEU A 68 -1.67 4.76 -4.63
C LEU A 68 -2.99 5.10 -5.30
N LEU A 69 -4.03 4.29 -5.08
CA LEU A 69 -5.34 4.57 -5.65
C LEU A 69 -5.96 5.84 -5.06
N HIS A 70 -5.60 6.21 -3.84
CA HIS A 70 -6.11 7.44 -3.23
C HIS A 70 -5.66 8.70 -3.95
N PHE A 71 -4.59 8.65 -4.74
CA PHE A 71 -4.19 9.81 -5.55
C PHE A 71 -5.21 10.11 -6.66
N GLN A 72 -5.98 9.12 -7.09
CA GLN A 72 -6.94 9.27 -8.17
C GLN A 72 -8.38 9.16 -7.70
N ILE A 73 -8.62 8.37 -6.65
CA ILE A 73 -9.97 8.06 -6.19
C ILE A 73 -10.04 8.28 -4.68
N PRO A 74 -10.60 9.41 -4.23
CA PRO A 74 -10.57 9.76 -2.81
C PRO A 74 -11.49 8.94 -1.92
N ASN A 75 -12.50 8.27 -2.48
CA ASN A 75 -13.43 7.49 -1.66
C ASN A 75 -13.36 6.01 -2.01
N HIS A 76 -13.85 5.17 -1.10
CA HIS A 76 -13.83 3.72 -1.25
C HIS A 76 -15.12 3.18 -1.89
N GLY A 77 -15.60 3.83 -2.96
CA GLY A 77 -16.80 3.41 -3.64
C GLY A 77 -16.58 2.22 -4.58
N LYS A 78 -17.55 1.99 -5.46
CA LYS A 78 -17.51 0.83 -6.37
C LYS A 78 -16.30 0.84 -7.29
N LEU A 79 -15.95 2.00 -7.83
CA LEU A 79 -14.78 2.09 -8.72
C LEU A 79 -13.50 1.73 -7.99
N TRP A 80 -13.31 2.26 -6.78
CA TRP A 80 -12.13 1.95 -5.98
C TRP A 80 -12.04 0.45 -5.69
N LYS A 81 -13.15 -0.15 -5.31
CA LYS A 81 -13.19 -1.59 -5.01
C LYS A 81 -12.91 -2.44 -6.25
N SER A 82 -13.42 -2.03 -7.40
CA SER A 82 -13.17 -2.72 -8.66
C SER A 82 -11.69 -2.69 -9.01
N LEU A 83 -11.04 -1.53 -8.82
CA LEU A 83 -9.62 -1.40 -9.11
C LEU A 83 -8.76 -2.17 -8.11
N MET A 84 -9.12 -2.18 -6.84
CA MET A 84 -8.43 -3.01 -5.85
C MET A 84 -8.48 -4.48 -6.26
N THR A 85 -9.64 -4.95 -6.69
CA THR A 85 -9.80 -6.32 -7.15
C THR A 85 -8.98 -6.59 -8.41
N ALA A 86 -8.94 -5.62 -9.32
CA ALA A 86 -8.17 -5.78 -10.57
C ALA A 86 -6.68 -5.95 -10.30
N TYR A 87 -6.14 -5.21 -9.31
CA TYR A 87 -4.71 -5.27 -9.01
C TYR A 87 -4.34 -6.36 -8.02
N LEU A 88 -5.23 -6.69 -7.08
CA LEU A 88 -4.92 -7.58 -5.96
C LEU A 88 -5.72 -8.88 -5.92
N GLY A 89 -6.78 -8.99 -6.72
CA GLY A 89 -7.69 -10.11 -6.63
C GLY A 89 -8.55 -10.01 -5.38
N ASN A 90 -8.83 -11.14 -4.74
CA ASN A 90 -9.67 -11.15 -3.55
C ASN A 90 -8.85 -10.68 -2.33
N TYR A 91 -9.02 -9.43 -1.99
CA TYR A 91 -8.22 -8.79 -0.92
C TYR A 91 -8.93 -8.75 0.44
N GLY A 92 -10.14 -9.27 0.55
CA GLY A 92 -10.90 -9.19 1.79
C GLY A 92 -10.20 -9.82 3.00
N LYS A 93 -9.58 -10.97 2.80
CA LYS A 93 -8.84 -11.63 3.86
C LYS A 93 -7.58 -10.87 4.26
N ILE A 94 -6.93 -10.25 3.29
CA ILE A 94 -5.73 -9.45 3.53
C ILE A 94 -6.10 -8.22 4.38
N GLU A 95 -7.20 -7.55 4.01
CA GLU A 95 -7.70 -6.40 4.76
C GLU A 95 -8.01 -6.78 6.20
N GLN A 96 -8.64 -7.93 6.41
CA GLN A 96 -8.97 -8.41 7.75
C GLN A 96 -7.71 -8.67 8.57
N ARG A 97 -6.71 -9.29 7.98
CA ARG A 97 -5.44 -9.57 8.66
C ARG A 97 -4.75 -8.29 9.12
N LEU A 98 -4.78 -7.24 8.30
CA LEU A 98 -4.18 -5.96 8.66
C LEU A 98 -4.95 -5.29 9.80
N LYS A 99 -6.27 -5.35 9.77
CA LYS A 99 -7.09 -4.77 10.84
C LYS A 99 -6.83 -5.45 12.18
N GLU A 100 -6.58 -6.75 12.18
CA GLU A 100 -6.29 -7.49 13.40
C GLU A 100 -4.95 -7.12 14.01
N ARG A 101 -4.01 -6.64 13.21
CA ARG A 101 -2.69 -6.24 13.68
C ARG A 101 -2.64 -4.80 14.17
N MET A 102 -3.58 -3.98 13.76
CA MET A 102 -3.59 -2.55 14.08
C MET A 102 -4.72 -2.28 15.07
N HIS A 103 -4.40 -2.09 16.31
CA HIS A 103 -5.38 -1.82 17.38
C HIS A 103 -5.33 -0.40 17.86
#